data_c50369727e977a0364003ea0e5d25b80
#
_entry.id   c50369727e977a0364003ea0e5d25b80
#
_cell.length_a   1.000
_cell.length_b   1.000
_cell.length_c   1.000
_cell.angle_alpha   90.00
_cell.angle_beta   90.00
_cell.angle_gamma   90.00
#
_symmetry.space_group_name_H-M   'P 1'
#
loop_
_entity.id
_entity.type
_entity.pdbx_description
1 polymer ?
#
loop_
_entity_poly.entity_id
_entity_poly.type
_entity_poly.pdbx_seq_one_letter_code
_entity_poly.pdbx_strand_id
1 'polypeptide(L)'
;MNSESKVSQKADASFTMDDFAKALETHDYQFQKGQVVHGKVFQIDHDGAYVDIGGKSSAFIPREEASLRTVTDLEEVLPLNERLEFLIIRDMDAEGQVTLSRRQLEIRHIWDKLAEMSENSKSVDVWVTGLNKGGVTVDVQGVRGFIPRSHLVERDNLEALKGKVLTVGFLEVDLNNKKLILSQRLATRSANLSELQVGQLVSGKITGIKPFGVFVDLNGTGALLHIKQVTQKFIDNLEKVFQVGQSIKAVILDVDEGKGRVALSTKVLENFPGEILENMTDIMESAEARAEKNRKKLEE
;
A
#
# COMPACT_ATOMS: atom_id res chain seq x y z
N MET A 1 35.28 23.45 72.92
CA MET A 1 33.86 23.16 72.72
C MET A 1 33.78 22.37 71.48
N ASN A 2 33.39 21.11 71.62
CA ASN A 2 33.48 20.04 70.64
C ASN A 2 32.47 20.19 69.50
N SER A 3 32.93 20.02 68.32
CA SER A 3 32.09 19.73 67.14
C SER A 3 32.48 18.37 66.57
N GLU A 4 31.64 17.39 66.85
CA GLU A 4 31.75 16.03 66.33
C GLU A 4 31.40 15.96 64.83
N SER A 5 32.34 15.48 64.06
CA SER A 5 32.20 15.14 62.68
C SER A 5 31.46 13.78 62.50
N LYS A 6 30.25 13.76 62.03
CA LYS A 6 29.58 12.55 61.60
C LYS A 6 30.17 12.05 60.30
N VAL A 7 30.90 10.97 60.35
CA VAL A 7 31.34 10.16 59.24
C VAL A 7 30.13 9.34 58.80
N SER A 8 29.64 9.63 57.57
CA SER A 8 28.60 8.82 56.85
C SER A 8 29.25 7.55 56.36
N GLN A 9 28.96 6.42 56.99
CA GLN A 9 29.24 5.08 56.43
C GLN A 9 28.38 4.83 55.18
N LYS A 10 29.00 4.78 54.01
CA LYS A 10 28.43 4.13 52.83
C LYS A 10 28.31 2.65 53.15
N ALA A 11 27.08 2.15 53.20
CA ALA A 11 26.80 0.73 53.22
C ALA A 11 27.28 0.11 51.89
N ASP A 12 28.29 -0.75 51.96
CA ASP A 12 28.62 -1.70 50.92
C ASP A 12 27.43 -2.63 50.74
N ALA A 13 26.74 -2.46 49.61
CA ALA A 13 25.74 -3.41 49.18
C ALA A 13 26.47 -4.72 48.84
N SER A 14 26.52 -5.65 49.81
CA SER A 14 27.06 -6.98 49.58
C SER A 14 26.19 -7.67 48.50
N PHE A 15 26.77 -7.88 47.33
CA PHE A 15 26.19 -8.65 46.25
C PHE A 15 25.94 -10.07 46.79
N THR A 16 24.67 -10.45 46.91
CA THR A 16 24.27 -11.74 47.46
C THR A 16 24.25 -12.83 46.40
N MET A 17 24.34 -14.12 46.82
CA MET A 17 24.21 -15.25 45.91
C MET A 17 22.85 -15.27 45.24
N ASP A 18 21.80 -14.75 45.87
CA ASP A 18 20.47 -14.57 45.27
C ASP A 18 20.45 -13.49 44.16
N ASP A 19 21.21 -12.41 44.35
CA ASP A 19 21.37 -11.38 43.32
C ASP A 19 22.16 -11.90 42.14
N PHE A 20 23.13 -12.79 42.37
CA PHE A 20 23.89 -13.48 41.34
C PHE A 20 23.03 -14.50 40.61
N ALA A 21 22.21 -15.29 41.30
CA ALA A 21 21.28 -16.23 40.71
C ALA A 21 20.22 -15.50 39.83
N LYS A 22 19.63 -14.41 40.33
CA LYS A 22 18.72 -13.57 39.56
C LYS A 22 19.39 -12.91 38.36
N ALA A 23 20.64 -12.46 38.48
CA ALA A 23 21.39 -11.93 37.35
C ALA A 23 21.69 -13.00 36.31
N LEU A 24 21.95 -14.26 36.70
CA LEU A 24 22.11 -15.38 35.80
C LEU A 24 20.80 -15.79 35.11
N GLU A 25 19.67 -15.78 35.81
CA GLU A 25 18.35 -16.04 35.24
C GLU A 25 17.90 -14.95 34.23
N THR A 26 18.29 -13.69 34.47
CA THR A 26 18.02 -12.56 33.56
C THR A 26 18.89 -12.62 32.28
N HIS A 27 19.96 -13.41 32.29
CA HIS A 27 20.88 -13.59 31.16
C HIS A 27 20.74 -14.93 30.46
N ASP A 28 19.61 -15.65 30.62
CA ASP A 28 19.29 -16.80 29.80
C ASP A 28 18.85 -16.33 28.43
N TYR A 29 19.83 -16.01 27.58
CA TYR A 29 19.65 -15.59 26.19
C TYR A 29 19.17 -16.78 25.37
N GLN A 30 17.86 -17.01 25.36
CA GLN A 30 17.23 -17.96 24.45
C GLN A 30 17.08 -17.30 23.10
N PHE A 31 18.13 -17.37 22.29
CA PHE A 31 18.09 -16.93 20.91
C PHE A 31 17.28 -17.93 20.06
N GLN A 32 16.11 -17.49 19.57
CA GLN A 32 15.20 -18.34 18.80
C GLN A 32 15.08 -17.81 17.36
N LYS A 33 14.90 -18.72 16.43
CA LYS A 33 14.61 -18.39 15.04
C LYS A 33 13.40 -17.45 14.92
N GLY A 34 13.54 -16.39 14.12
CA GLY A 34 12.52 -15.35 13.92
C GLY A 34 12.61 -14.17 14.88
N GLN A 35 13.51 -14.22 15.87
CA GLN A 35 13.77 -13.12 16.79
C GLN A 35 14.67 -12.06 16.11
N VAL A 36 14.36 -10.77 16.34
CA VAL A 36 15.22 -9.64 15.97
C VAL A 36 16.15 -9.35 17.12
N VAL A 37 17.45 -9.28 16.84
CA VAL A 37 18.50 -8.99 17.80
C VAL A 37 19.36 -7.83 17.34
N HIS A 38 19.88 -7.06 18.30
CA HIS A 38 20.90 -6.05 18.03
C HIS A 38 22.28 -6.66 18.25
N GLY A 39 23.15 -6.46 17.30
CA GLY A 39 24.51 -6.97 17.40
C GLY A 39 25.55 -5.97 16.86
N LYS A 40 26.78 -6.16 17.28
CA LYS A 40 27.95 -5.38 16.86
C LYS A 40 28.82 -6.23 15.97
N VAL A 41 29.04 -5.79 14.72
CA VAL A 41 29.95 -6.47 13.80
C VAL A 41 31.39 -6.23 14.26
N PHE A 42 32.15 -7.30 14.52
CA PHE A 42 33.53 -7.18 15.01
C PHE A 42 34.57 -7.79 14.06
N GLN A 43 34.15 -8.69 13.17
CA GLN A 43 35.01 -9.30 12.18
C GLN A 43 34.27 -9.54 10.88
N ILE A 44 34.91 -9.32 9.75
CA ILE A 44 34.40 -9.61 8.41
C ILE A 44 35.41 -10.51 7.71
N ASP A 45 34.90 -11.62 7.17
CA ASP A 45 35.66 -12.59 6.40
C ASP A 45 35.08 -12.71 4.96
N HIS A 46 35.73 -13.51 4.13
CA HIS A 46 35.30 -13.75 2.74
C HIS A 46 33.87 -14.33 2.67
N ASP A 47 33.53 -15.23 3.59
CA ASP A 47 32.26 -15.98 3.59
C ASP A 47 31.14 -15.30 4.35
N GLY A 48 31.46 -14.26 5.14
CA GLY A 48 30.47 -13.57 5.96
C GLY A 48 31.07 -12.69 7.04
N ALA A 49 30.28 -12.38 8.05
CA ALA A 49 30.73 -11.56 9.18
C ALA A 49 30.32 -12.17 10.52
N TYR A 50 31.13 -11.90 11.55
CA TYR A 50 30.87 -12.27 12.93
C TYR A 50 30.31 -11.09 13.68
N VAL A 51 29.26 -11.36 14.44
CA VAL A 51 28.48 -10.35 15.16
C VAL A 51 28.39 -10.73 16.64
N ASP A 52 28.73 -9.80 17.48
CA ASP A 52 28.52 -9.91 18.93
C ASP A 52 27.09 -9.47 19.26
N ILE A 53 26.25 -10.43 19.66
CA ILE A 53 24.86 -10.22 20.09
C ILE A 53 24.69 -10.28 21.59
N GLY A 54 25.79 -10.32 22.35
CA GLY A 54 25.80 -10.43 23.81
C GLY A 54 25.60 -11.86 24.33
N GLY A 55 25.65 -12.87 23.45
CA GLY A 55 25.57 -14.30 23.81
C GLY A 55 26.91 -14.90 24.26
N LYS A 56 26.89 -16.19 24.58
CA LYS A 56 28.11 -16.95 24.96
C LYS A 56 29.03 -17.17 23.75
N SER A 57 28.46 -17.29 22.55
CA SER A 57 29.16 -17.45 21.28
C SER A 57 28.82 -16.31 20.33
N SER A 58 29.73 -15.97 19.44
CA SER A 58 29.47 -14.99 18.36
C SER A 58 28.48 -15.55 17.38
N ALA A 59 27.60 -14.71 16.87
CA ALA A 59 26.70 -15.04 15.78
C ALA A 59 27.40 -14.87 14.42
N PHE A 60 26.95 -15.62 13.43
CA PHE A 60 27.50 -15.55 12.06
C PHE A 60 26.43 -15.10 11.07
N ILE A 61 26.79 -14.18 10.21
CA ILE A 61 25.97 -13.75 9.07
C ILE A 61 26.65 -14.14 7.76
N PRO A 62 26.08 -15.08 6.98
CA PRO A 62 26.61 -15.43 5.67
C PRO A 62 26.57 -14.23 4.71
N ARG A 63 27.51 -14.15 3.78
CA ARG A 63 27.57 -13.08 2.77
C ARG A 63 26.29 -12.88 1.99
N GLU A 64 25.62 -13.99 1.65
CA GLU A 64 24.32 -13.97 0.92
C GLU A 64 23.16 -13.40 1.73
N GLU A 65 23.27 -13.42 3.06
CA GLU A 65 22.26 -12.95 4.00
C GLU A 65 22.57 -11.53 4.57
N ALA A 66 23.66 -10.91 4.09
CA ALA A 66 24.08 -9.57 4.53
C ALA A 66 23.17 -8.45 3.98
N SER A 67 22.68 -8.56 2.75
CA SER A 67 21.83 -7.56 2.10
C SER A 67 20.96 -8.17 1.01
N LEU A 68 19.89 -7.46 0.66
CA LEU A 68 19.02 -7.75 -0.50
C LEU A 68 19.74 -7.54 -1.83
N ARG A 69 20.69 -6.60 -1.90
CA ARG A 69 21.48 -6.30 -3.08
C ARG A 69 22.71 -7.16 -3.11
N THR A 70 23.18 -7.50 -4.32
CA THR A 70 24.48 -8.13 -4.48
C THR A 70 25.56 -7.16 -4.02
N VAL A 71 26.26 -7.52 -2.94
CA VAL A 71 27.25 -6.67 -2.31
C VAL A 71 28.64 -7.19 -2.69
N THR A 72 29.45 -6.30 -3.24
CA THR A 72 30.85 -6.61 -3.58
C THR A 72 31.74 -6.50 -2.34
N ASP A 73 31.47 -5.51 -1.50
CA ASP A 73 32.17 -5.26 -0.24
C ASP A 73 31.20 -5.36 0.95
N LEU A 74 31.46 -6.27 1.88
CA LEU A 74 30.64 -6.47 3.06
C LEU A 74 30.74 -5.30 4.04
N GLU A 75 31.84 -4.55 4.07
CA GLU A 75 32.03 -3.39 4.95
C GLU A 75 31.04 -2.26 4.66
N GLU A 76 30.58 -2.13 3.40
CA GLU A 76 29.58 -1.11 3.03
C GLU A 76 28.20 -1.34 3.71
N VAL A 77 27.82 -2.62 3.92
CA VAL A 77 26.50 -2.98 4.49
C VAL A 77 26.61 -3.43 5.93
N LEU A 78 27.78 -3.90 6.35
CA LEU A 78 28.06 -4.37 7.70
C LEU A 78 29.31 -3.64 8.26
N PRO A 79 29.23 -2.33 8.51
CA PRO A 79 30.37 -1.56 8.99
C PRO A 79 30.87 -2.11 10.32
N LEU A 80 32.20 -2.22 10.43
CA LEU A 80 32.85 -2.71 11.65
C LEU A 80 32.55 -1.81 12.84
N ASN A 81 32.31 -2.44 13.97
CA ASN A 81 32.05 -1.78 15.25
C ASN A 81 30.72 -1.01 15.34
N GLU A 82 29.88 -1.04 14.32
CA GLU A 82 28.53 -0.50 14.40
C GLU A 82 27.54 -1.50 14.98
N ARG A 83 26.50 -0.97 15.64
CA ARG A 83 25.41 -1.75 16.22
C ARG A 83 24.25 -1.76 15.23
N LEU A 84 23.93 -2.94 14.71
CA LEU A 84 22.92 -3.15 13.69
C LEU A 84 21.86 -4.15 14.18
N GLU A 85 20.72 -4.17 13.49
CA GLU A 85 19.66 -5.14 13.73
C GLU A 85 19.80 -6.32 12.78
N PHE A 86 19.53 -7.51 13.31
CA PHE A 86 19.60 -8.78 12.57
C PHE A 86 18.43 -9.67 12.95
N LEU A 87 17.99 -10.50 12.00
CA LEU A 87 17.01 -11.55 12.23
C LEU A 87 17.75 -12.88 12.43
N ILE A 88 17.41 -13.63 13.45
CA ILE A 88 17.91 -15.00 13.65
C ILE A 88 17.16 -15.92 12.66
N ILE A 89 17.90 -16.57 11.76
CA ILE A 89 17.34 -17.47 10.74
C ILE A 89 17.55 -18.95 11.05
N ARG A 90 18.52 -19.27 11.89
CA ARG A 90 18.75 -20.61 12.42
C ARG A 90 18.99 -20.53 13.90
N ASP A 91 18.41 -21.50 14.61
CA ASP A 91 18.65 -21.68 16.05
C ASP A 91 20.12 -22.03 16.31
N MET A 92 20.48 -21.99 17.57
CA MET A 92 21.82 -22.28 18.06
C MET A 92 22.27 -23.67 17.64
N ASP A 93 23.46 -23.76 17.05
CA ASP A 93 24.10 -25.02 16.70
C ASP A 93 24.78 -25.68 17.91
N ALA A 94 25.51 -26.79 17.69
CA ALA A 94 26.21 -27.53 18.74
C ALA A 94 27.34 -26.71 19.40
N GLU A 95 27.88 -25.72 18.69
CA GLU A 95 28.92 -24.79 19.12
C GLU A 95 28.33 -23.56 19.81
N GLY A 96 26.99 -23.45 19.89
CA GLY A 96 26.28 -22.33 20.49
C GLY A 96 26.19 -21.08 19.58
N GLN A 97 26.51 -21.23 18.28
CA GLN A 97 26.47 -20.15 17.31
C GLN A 97 25.09 -20.09 16.63
N VAL A 98 24.53 -18.88 16.51
CA VAL A 98 23.29 -18.61 15.74
C VAL A 98 23.62 -18.02 14.38
N THR A 99 22.79 -18.30 13.39
CA THR A 99 22.92 -17.69 12.06
C THR A 99 21.99 -16.50 11.95
N LEU A 100 22.53 -15.38 11.53
CA LEU A 100 21.84 -14.10 11.36
C LEU A 100 21.55 -13.80 9.88
N SER A 101 20.55 -12.96 9.64
CA SER A 101 20.24 -12.39 8.33
C SER A 101 19.77 -10.94 8.49
N ARG A 102 20.42 -10.03 7.79
CA ARG A 102 19.94 -8.69 7.59
C ARG A 102 19.00 -8.61 6.39
N ARG A 103 19.28 -9.39 5.36
CA ARG A 103 18.44 -9.51 4.16
C ARG A 103 17.00 -9.89 4.48
N GLN A 104 16.79 -10.89 5.34
CA GLN A 104 15.43 -11.30 5.70
C GLN A 104 14.73 -10.26 6.59
N LEU A 105 15.49 -9.54 7.40
CA LEU A 105 14.95 -8.41 8.17
C LEU A 105 14.52 -7.27 7.24
N GLU A 106 15.33 -6.91 6.23
CA GLU A 106 14.97 -5.91 5.21
C GLU A 106 13.72 -6.33 4.44
N ILE A 107 13.62 -7.61 4.04
CA ILE A 107 12.41 -8.16 3.39
C ILE A 107 11.20 -8.00 4.30
N ARG A 108 11.31 -8.32 5.60
CA ARG A 108 10.21 -8.18 6.56
C ARG A 108 9.75 -6.73 6.66
N HIS A 109 10.67 -5.78 6.78
CA HIS A 109 10.33 -4.35 6.81
C HIS A 109 9.66 -3.87 5.52
N ILE A 110 10.08 -4.41 4.35
CA ILE A 110 9.41 -4.11 3.08
C ILE A 110 7.97 -4.63 3.11
N TRP A 111 7.74 -5.85 3.58
CA TRP A 111 6.40 -6.41 3.69
C TRP A 111 5.51 -5.63 4.64
N ASP A 112 6.02 -5.20 5.79
CA ASP A 112 5.29 -4.37 6.76
C ASP A 112 4.90 -3.04 6.11
N LYS A 113 5.82 -2.41 5.38
CA LYS A 113 5.55 -1.19 4.62
C LYS A 113 4.53 -1.39 3.50
N LEU A 114 4.59 -2.51 2.78
CA LEU A 114 3.62 -2.84 1.72
C LEU A 114 2.22 -3.09 2.31
N ALA A 115 2.14 -3.70 3.49
CA ALA A 115 0.88 -3.89 4.20
C ALA A 115 0.27 -2.53 4.62
N GLU A 116 1.06 -1.64 5.19
CA GLU A 116 0.62 -0.28 5.54
C GLU A 116 0.16 0.52 4.30
N MET A 117 0.89 0.43 3.18
CA MET A 117 0.51 1.08 1.93
C MET A 117 -0.80 0.51 1.37
N SER A 118 -1.02 -0.80 1.52
CA SER A 118 -2.26 -1.47 1.13
C SER A 118 -3.46 -0.99 1.94
N GLU A 119 -3.34 -0.87 3.26
CA GLU A 119 -4.39 -0.35 4.15
C GLU A 119 -4.75 1.10 3.81
N ASN A 120 -3.77 1.91 3.49
CA ASN A 120 -3.96 3.32 3.09
C ASN A 120 -4.39 3.50 1.62
N SER A 121 -4.70 2.41 0.89
CA SER A 121 -5.08 2.43 -0.53
C SER A 121 -4.11 3.19 -1.44
N LYS A 122 -2.83 3.26 -1.06
CA LYS A 122 -1.78 3.94 -1.84
C LYS A 122 -1.41 3.10 -3.07
N SER A 123 -1.04 3.78 -4.15
CA SER A 123 -0.45 3.13 -5.32
C SER A 123 1.07 3.10 -5.22
N VAL A 124 1.68 2.16 -5.91
CA VAL A 124 3.14 1.96 -5.98
C VAL A 124 3.57 1.70 -7.42
N ASP A 125 4.75 2.21 -7.77
CA ASP A 125 5.36 1.92 -9.05
C ASP A 125 6.18 0.64 -8.96
N VAL A 126 5.94 -0.28 -9.91
CA VAL A 126 6.56 -1.60 -9.92
C VAL A 126 7.18 -1.89 -11.28
N TRP A 127 8.28 -2.64 -11.27
CA TRP A 127 9.00 -3.04 -12.49
C TRP A 127 8.53 -4.41 -12.96
N VAL A 128 8.13 -4.53 -14.24
CA VAL A 128 7.73 -5.83 -14.82
C VAL A 128 8.96 -6.65 -15.16
N THR A 129 9.17 -7.74 -14.41
CA THR A 129 10.33 -8.64 -14.54
C THR A 129 10.06 -9.83 -15.44
N GLY A 130 8.81 -10.30 -15.51
CA GLY A 130 8.47 -11.48 -16.28
C GLY A 130 7.01 -11.58 -16.68
N LEU A 131 6.75 -12.54 -17.56
CA LEU A 131 5.42 -12.80 -18.13
C LEU A 131 5.00 -14.25 -17.88
N ASN A 132 3.73 -14.45 -17.56
CA ASN A 132 3.12 -15.75 -17.41
C ASN A 132 1.79 -15.79 -18.18
N LYS A 133 1.26 -17.01 -18.44
CA LYS A 133 -0.07 -17.19 -19.07
C LYS A 133 -1.19 -16.48 -18.29
N GLY A 134 -1.08 -16.38 -16.97
CA GLY A 134 -2.08 -15.74 -16.09
C GLY A 134 -1.90 -14.24 -15.86
N GLY A 135 -0.77 -13.63 -16.26
CA GLY A 135 -0.47 -12.23 -15.99
C GLY A 135 1.01 -11.91 -16.03
N VAL A 136 1.41 -10.86 -15.36
CA VAL A 136 2.80 -10.41 -15.28
C VAL A 136 3.37 -10.52 -13.87
N THR A 137 4.65 -10.85 -13.78
CA THR A 137 5.41 -10.81 -12.53
C THR A 137 6.16 -9.50 -12.45
N VAL A 138 6.14 -8.91 -11.28
CA VAL A 138 6.75 -7.61 -11.00
C VAL A 138 7.69 -7.69 -9.81
N ASP A 139 8.63 -6.77 -9.75
CA ASP A 139 9.47 -6.55 -8.59
C ASP A 139 9.05 -5.26 -7.87
N VAL A 140 8.89 -5.38 -6.56
CA VAL A 140 8.54 -4.27 -5.66
C VAL A 140 9.62 -4.20 -4.60
N GLN A 141 10.66 -3.41 -4.84
CA GLN A 141 11.77 -3.22 -3.89
C GLN A 141 12.45 -4.54 -3.46
N GLY A 142 12.57 -5.53 -4.36
CA GLY A 142 13.13 -6.84 -4.07
C GLY A 142 12.11 -7.91 -3.64
N VAL A 143 10.84 -7.55 -3.49
CA VAL A 143 9.75 -8.49 -3.26
C VAL A 143 9.03 -8.80 -4.58
N ARG A 144 8.86 -10.09 -4.87
CA ARG A 144 8.16 -10.54 -6.08
C ARG A 144 6.65 -10.39 -5.92
N GLY A 145 6.02 -9.60 -6.81
CA GLY A 145 4.58 -9.46 -6.92
C GLY A 145 4.02 -10.10 -8.20
N PHE A 146 2.71 -10.21 -8.28
CA PHE A 146 1.98 -10.72 -9.44
C PHE A 146 0.77 -9.84 -9.75
N ILE A 147 0.60 -9.52 -11.04
CA ILE A 147 -0.59 -8.80 -11.54
C ILE A 147 -1.33 -9.75 -12.46
N PRO A 148 -2.56 -10.21 -12.10
CA PRO A 148 -3.38 -11.04 -12.97
C PRO A 148 -3.75 -10.30 -14.27
N ARG A 149 -3.86 -11.01 -15.37
CA ARG A 149 -4.24 -10.44 -16.69
C ARG A 149 -5.55 -9.65 -16.64
N SER A 150 -6.52 -10.07 -15.81
CA SER A 150 -7.79 -9.37 -15.61
C SER A 150 -7.64 -7.99 -14.95
N HIS A 151 -6.53 -7.76 -14.25
CA HIS A 151 -6.21 -6.54 -13.52
C HIS A 151 -5.21 -5.61 -14.24
N LEU A 152 -4.81 -5.97 -15.47
CA LEU A 152 -4.05 -5.10 -16.36
C LEU A 152 -5.00 -4.20 -17.17
N VAL A 153 -4.53 -3.03 -17.57
CA VAL A 153 -5.22 -2.13 -18.50
C VAL A 153 -5.10 -2.71 -19.90
N GLU A 154 -3.87 -2.98 -20.35
CA GLU A 154 -3.58 -3.64 -21.62
C GLU A 154 -3.52 -5.16 -21.42
N ARG A 155 -4.41 -5.90 -22.07
CA ARG A 155 -4.55 -7.35 -21.93
C ARG A 155 -4.03 -8.15 -23.11
N ASP A 156 -3.92 -7.51 -24.27
CA ASP A 156 -3.69 -8.19 -25.53
C ASP A 156 -2.20 -8.36 -25.83
N ASN A 157 -1.38 -7.40 -25.43
CA ASN A 157 0.07 -7.44 -25.67
C ASN A 157 0.87 -7.37 -24.36
N LEU A 158 0.95 -8.50 -23.67
CA LEU A 158 1.72 -8.58 -22.42
C LEU A 158 3.22 -8.43 -22.64
N GLU A 159 3.74 -8.82 -23.79
CA GLU A 159 5.16 -8.74 -24.12
C GLU A 159 5.68 -7.30 -24.14
N ALA A 160 4.84 -6.36 -24.56
CA ALA A 160 5.16 -4.94 -24.55
C ALA A 160 5.28 -4.34 -23.14
N LEU A 161 4.82 -5.05 -22.10
CA LEU A 161 4.90 -4.61 -20.72
C LEU A 161 6.22 -5.01 -20.04
N LYS A 162 6.94 -5.99 -20.58
CA LYS A 162 8.21 -6.44 -20.02
C LYS A 162 9.23 -5.30 -20.00
N GLY A 163 9.85 -5.08 -18.83
CA GLY A 163 10.81 -4.00 -18.63
C GLY A 163 10.20 -2.61 -18.47
N LYS A 164 8.86 -2.48 -18.40
CA LYS A 164 8.19 -1.21 -18.09
C LYS A 164 7.90 -1.08 -16.61
N VAL A 165 7.77 0.16 -16.16
CA VAL A 165 7.25 0.51 -14.85
C VAL A 165 5.74 0.67 -14.97
N LEU A 166 5.00 0.06 -14.04
CA LEU A 166 3.54 0.16 -13.95
C LEU A 166 3.15 0.70 -12.57
N THR A 167 2.27 1.67 -12.54
CA THR A 167 1.62 2.12 -11.30
C THR A 167 0.48 1.17 -10.95
N VAL A 168 0.50 0.60 -9.76
CA VAL A 168 -0.44 -0.44 -9.33
C VAL A 168 -0.93 -0.20 -7.90
N GLY A 169 -2.14 -0.67 -7.62
CA GLY A 169 -2.70 -0.76 -6.28
C GLY A 169 -2.64 -2.19 -5.75
N PHE A 170 -2.84 -2.35 -4.46
CA PHE A 170 -2.77 -3.63 -3.77
C PHE A 170 -4.13 -4.32 -3.81
N LEU A 171 -4.16 -5.63 -4.12
CA LEU A 171 -5.33 -6.50 -4.02
C LEU A 171 -5.21 -7.44 -2.82
N GLU A 172 -4.03 -8.02 -2.63
CA GLU A 172 -3.76 -8.96 -1.55
C GLU A 172 -2.30 -8.85 -1.14
N VAL A 173 -2.05 -8.67 0.15
CA VAL A 173 -0.72 -8.64 0.76
C VAL A 173 -0.70 -9.68 1.87
N ASP A 174 -0.02 -10.80 1.65
CA ASP A 174 0.10 -11.91 2.60
C ASP A 174 1.56 -12.21 2.90
N LEU A 175 2.01 -11.76 4.06
CA LEU A 175 3.37 -11.96 4.55
C LEU A 175 3.68 -13.45 4.79
N ASN A 176 2.70 -14.20 5.33
CA ASN A 176 2.93 -15.60 5.73
C ASN A 176 3.16 -16.49 4.51
N ASN A 177 2.34 -16.30 3.47
CA ASN A 177 2.45 -17.04 2.22
C ASN A 177 3.39 -16.37 1.19
N LYS A 178 4.00 -15.23 1.54
CA LYS A 178 4.84 -14.41 0.66
C LYS A 178 4.12 -14.10 -0.66
N LYS A 179 2.83 -13.77 -0.57
CA LYS A 179 1.95 -13.54 -1.71
C LYS A 179 1.61 -12.06 -1.83
N LEU A 180 1.96 -11.47 -2.95
CA LEU A 180 1.68 -10.07 -3.27
C LEU A 180 0.94 -10.02 -4.60
N ILE A 181 -0.37 -9.71 -4.56
CA ILE A 181 -1.20 -9.53 -5.76
C ILE A 181 -1.53 -8.06 -5.91
N LEU A 182 -1.31 -7.55 -7.12
CA LEU A 182 -1.42 -6.15 -7.46
C LEU A 182 -2.38 -5.95 -8.63
N SER A 183 -2.85 -4.70 -8.83
CA SER A 183 -3.79 -4.34 -9.87
C SER A 183 -3.46 -2.96 -10.45
N GLN A 184 -3.15 -2.91 -11.74
CA GLN A 184 -2.99 -1.65 -12.47
C GLN A 184 -4.33 -0.92 -12.57
N ARG A 185 -5.41 -1.64 -12.84
CA ARG A 185 -6.76 -1.06 -12.96
C ARG A 185 -7.23 -0.37 -11.67
N LEU A 186 -6.83 -0.89 -10.50
CA LEU A 186 -7.17 -0.29 -9.22
C LEU A 186 -6.47 1.06 -9.07
N ALA A 187 -5.17 1.14 -9.38
CA ALA A 187 -4.42 2.39 -9.32
C ALA A 187 -4.96 3.44 -10.30
N THR A 188 -5.22 3.03 -11.56
CA THR A 188 -5.82 3.94 -12.56
C THR A 188 -7.18 4.45 -12.10
N ARG A 189 -8.01 3.59 -11.49
CA ARG A 189 -9.30 3.99 -10.95
C ARG A 189 -9.15 4.96 -9.78
N SER A 190 -8.23 4.72 -8.86
CA SER A 190 -7.95 5.62 -7.74
C SER A 190 -7.45 6.98 -8.22
N ALA A 191 -6.53 7.00 -9.18
CA ALA A 191 -6.03 8.23 -9.78
C ALA A 191 -7.15 9.03 -10.45
N ASN A 192 -7.99 8.37 -11.25
CA ASN A 192 -9.15 9.02 -11.89
C ASN A 192 -10.14 9.57 -10.85
N LEU A 193 -10.34 8.84 -9.72
CA LEU A 193 -11.24 9.31 -8.65
C LEU A 193 -10.71 10.56 -7.95
N SER A 194 -9.41 10.65 -7.70
CA SER A 194 -8.80 11.81 -7.04
C SER A 194 -8.80 13.09 -7.89
N GLU A 195 -8.94 12.95 -9.21
CA GLU A 195 -9.10 14.08 -10.13
C GLU A 195 -10.54 14.61 -10.19
N LEU A 196 -11.52 13.82 -9.71
CA LEU A 196 -12.93 14.18 -9.76
C LEU A 196 -13.32 15.04 -8.55
N GLN A 197 -13.91 16.19 -8.81
CA GLN A 197 -14.35 17.15 -7.80
C GLN A 197 -15.88 17.25 -7.77
N VAL A 198 -16.44 17.43 -6.58
CA VAL A 198 -17.87 17.74 -6.41
C VAL A 198 -18.21 19.03 -7.12
N GLY A 199 -19.30 19.05 -7.87
CA GLY A 199 -19.71 20.18 -8.71
C GLY A 199 -19.07 20.20 -10.10
N GLN A 200 -18.12 19.33 -10.41
CA GLN A 200 -17.49 19.21 -11.73
C GLN A 200 -18.46 18.58 -12.74
N LEU A 201 -18.51 19.14 -13.95
CA LEU A 201 -19.19 18.51 -15.09
C LEU A 201 -18.29 17.44 -15.68
N VAL A 202 -18.82 16.24 -15.84
CA VAL A 202 -18.13 15.09 -16.42
C VAL A 202 -18.94 14.49 -17.56
N SER A 203 -18.25 13.90 -18.51
CA SER A 203 -18.85 13.13 -19.60
C SER A 203 -18.55 11.64 -19.45
N GLY A 204 -19.57 10.81 -19.59
CA GLY A 204 -19.42 9.36 -19.46
C GLY A 204 -20.33 8.58 -20.39
N LYS A 205 -20.15 7.27 -20.44
CA LYS A 205 -20.92 6.35 -21.28
C LYS A 205 -21.80 5.45 -20.43
N ILE A 206 -23.07 5.36 -20.78
CA ILE A 206 -24.04 4.50 -20.05
C ILE A 206 -23.67 3.03 -20.28
N THR A 207 -23.38 2.31 -19.18
CA THR A 207 -23.03 0.88 -19.19
C THR A 207 -24.17 -0.02 -18.77
N GLY A 208 -25.16 0.51 -18.05
CA GLY A 208 -26.32 -0.26 -17.63
C GLY A 208 -27.42 0.61 -17.05
N ILE A 209 -28.67 0.14 -17.20
CA ILE A 209 -29.85 0.81 -16.67
C ILE A 209 -30.52 -0.15 -15.68
N LYS A 210 -30.88 0.37 -14.51
CA LYS A 210 -31.60 -0.35 -13.46
C LYS A 210 -32.79 0.48 -12.97
N PRO A 211 -33.81 -0.10 -12.34
CA PRO A 211 -34.98 0.65 -11.89
C PRO A 211 -34.68 1.83 -10.97
N PHE A 212 -33.57 1.75 -10.22
CA PHE A 212 -33.17 2.79 -9.25
C PHE A 212 -32.18 3.83 -9.82
N GLY A 213 -31.60 3.59 -11.03
CA GLY A 213 -30.64 4.52 -11.61
C GLY A 213 -29.87 3.96 -12.80
N VAL A 214 -29.06 4.83 -13.40
CA VAL A 214 -28.23 4.57 -14.57
C VAL A 214 -26.79 4.47 -14.16
N PHE A 215 -26.11 3.41 -14.58
CA PHE A 215 -24.67 3.25 -14.42
C PHE A 215 -23.93 3.91 -15.58
N VAL A 216 -23.01 4.78 -15.24
CA VAL A 216 -22.19 5.53 -16.21
C VAL A 216 -20.73 5.20 -15.98
N ASP A 217 -19.99 4.95 -17.04
CA ASP A 217 -18.54 4.77 -17.00
C ASP A 217 -17.84 6.11 -17.30
N LEU A 218 -17.05 6.55 -16.36
CA LEU A 218 -16.21 7.74 -16.46
C LEU A 218 -14.74 7.30 -16.66
N ASN A 219 -14.40 6.90 -17.86
CA ASN A 219 -13.04 6.45 -18.22
C ASN A 219 -12.48 5.36 -17.31
N GLY A 220 -13.27 4.32 -17.02
CA GLY A 220 -12.91 3.21 -16.15
C GLY A 220 -13.34 3.37 -14.69
N THR A 221 -13.93 4.50 -14.32
CA THR A 221 -14.55 4.74 -13.02
C THR A 221 -16.06 4.64 -13.14
N GLY A 222 -16.68 3.71 -12.39
CA GLY A 222 -18.13 3.53 -12.37
C GLY A 222 -18.82 4.62 -11.56
N ALA A 223 -19.79 5.29 -12.15
CA ALA A 223 -20.63 6.29 -11.52
C ALA A 223 -22.10 5.89 -11.54
N LEU A 224 -22.88 6.38 -10.59
CA LEU A 224 -24.32 6.14 -10.50
C LEU A 224 -25.09 7.46 -10.64
N LEU A 225 -25.93 7.53 -11.65
CA LEU A 225 -26.96 8.54 -11.77
C LEU A 225 -28.28 7.98 -11.19
N HIS A 226 -28.58 8.32 -9.94
CA HIS A 226 -29.79 7.84 -9.28
C HIS A 226 -31.04 8.43 -9.94
N ILE A 227 -32.17 7.68 -10.02
CA ILE A 227 -33.42 8.13 -10.64
C ILE A 227 -33.91 9.49 -10.13
N LYS A 228 -33.75 9.79 -8.83
CA LYS A 228 -34.13 11.07 -8.23
C LYS A 228 -33.22 12.24 -8.63
N GLN A 229 -32.07 11.94 -9.26
CA GLN A 229 -31.08 12.91 -9.69
C GLN A 229 -31.04 13.09 -11.22
N VAL A 230 -31.92 12.39 -11.94
CA VAL A 230 -32.08 12.55 -13.38
C VAL A 230 -32.80 13.85 -13.71
N THR A 231 -33.96 14.07 -13.11
CA THR A 231 -34.82 15.24 -13.33
C THR A 231 -35.59 15.59 -12.07
N GLN A 232 -36.16 16.80 -12.05
CA GLN A 232 -37.11 17.23 -11.00
C GLN A 232 -38.49 16.60 -11.15
N LYS A 233 -38.85 16.11 -12.35
CA LYS A 233 -40.11 15.45 -12.63
C LYS A 233 -40.04 13.94 -12.32
N PHE A 234 -41.14 13.33 -11.97
CA PHE A 234 -41.20 11.89 -11.71
C PHE A 234 -40.99 11.10 -13.02
N ILE A 235 -40.17 10.04 -12.95
CA ILE A 235 -39.88 9.11 -14.06
C ILE A 235 -40.35 7.72 -13.65
N ASP A 236 -41.22 7.12 -14.48
CA ASP A 236 -41.67 5.74 -14.27
C ASP A 236 -40.65 4.71 -14.78
N ASN A 237 -40.00 5.01 -15.90
CA ASN A 237 -39.08 4.07 -16.57
C ASN A 237 -37.89 4.80 -17.18
N LEU A 238 -36.69 4.46 -16.70
CA LEU A 238 -35.42 5.03 -17.18
C LEU A 238 -35.03 4.51 -18.57
N GLU A 239 -35.47 3.31 -18.96
CA GLU A 239 -35.17 2.73 -20.28
C GLU A 239 -35.84 3.49 -21.44
N LYS A 240 -36.87 4.28 -21.15
CA LYS A 240 -37.49 5.17 -22.15
C LYS A 240 -36.70 6.43 -22.39
N VAL A 241 -35.88 6.82 -21.43
CA VAL A 241 -35.11 8.08 -21.42
C VAL A 241 -33.67 7.86 -21.87
N PHE A 242 -33.07 6.74 -21.47
CA PHE A 242 -31.68 6.43 -21.70
C PHE A 242 -31.47 5.11 -22.46
N GLN A 243 -30.36 5.03 -23.20
CA GLN A 243 -29.94 3.82 -23.88
C GLN A 243 -28.52 3.40 -23.44
N VAL A 244 -28.29 2.09 -23.32
CA VAL A 244 -26.96 1.57 -23.05
C VAL A 244 -26.03 1.91 -24.23
N GLY A 245 -24.85 2.43 -23.91
CA GLY A 245 -23.88 2.90 -24.88
C GLY A 245 -23.99 4.39 -25.22
N GLN A 246 -25.05 5.09 -24.79
CA GLN A 246 -25.24 6.52 -24.98
C GLN A 246 -24.23 7.31 -24.14
N SER A 247 -23.70 8.40 -24.70
CA SER A 247 -22.89 9.38 -23.96
C SER A 247 -23.80 10.36 -23.22
N ILE A 248 -23.45 10.65 -21.96
CA ILE A 248 -24.17 11.58 -21.11
C ILE A 248 -23.20 12.52 -20.38
N LYS A 249 -23.58 13.80 -20.25
CA LYS A 249 -22.89 14.77 -19.39
C LYS A 249 -23.71 14.93 -18.10
N ALA A 250 -23.02 14.90 -16.96
CA ALA A 250 -23.64 15.07 -15.64
C ALA A 250 -22.68 15.79 -14.69
N VAL A 251 -23.24 16.37 -13.64
CA VAL A 251 -22.47 17.03 -12.57
C VAL A 251 -22.24 16.03 -11.44
N ILE A 252 -21.05 16.01 -10.89
CA ILE A 252 -20.68 15.19 -9.74
C ILE A 252 -21.33 15.79 -8.48
N LEU A 253 -22.11 14.97 -7.78
CA LEU A 253 -22.71 15.35 -6.49
C LEU A 253 -21.85 14.93 -5.31
N ASP A 254 -21.23 13.75 -5.41
CA ASP A 254 -20.50 13.15 -4.32
C ASP A 254 -19.46 12.16 -4.86
N VAL A 255 -18.31 12.06 -4.19
CA VAL A 255 -17.22 11.13 -4.53
C VAL A 255 -16.85 10.36 -3.27
N ASP A 256 -17.23 9.09 -3.20
CA ASP A 256 -16.82 8.15 -2.15
C ASP A 256 -15.52 7.45 -2.58
N GLU A 257 -14.39 8.01 -2.20
CA GLU A 257 -13.06 7.44 -2.52
C GLU A 257 -12.88 6.04 -1.93
N GLY A 258 -13.37 5.80 -0.71
CA GLY A 258 -13.22 4.52 0.00
C GLY A 258 -13.94 3.37 -0.71
N LYS A 259 -15.14 3.61 -1.24
CA LYS A 259 -15.93 2.64 -2.01
C LYS A 259 -15.70 2.75 -3.51
N GLY A 260 -14.98 3.78 -3.96
CA GLY A 260 -14.75 4.06 -5.36
C GLY A 260 -16.05 4.32 -6.14
N ARG A 261 -17.00 5.05 -5.55
CA ARG A 261 -18.30 5.35 -6.14
C ARG A 261 -18.45 6.85 -6.36
N VAL A 262 -18.99 7.21 -7.52
CA VAL A 262 -19.29 8.59 -7.89
C VAL A 262 -20.80 8.73 -8.06
N ALA A 263 -21.39 9.69 -7.39
CA ALA A 263 -22.80 10.05 -7.56
C ALA A 263 -22.92 11.20 -8.55
N LEU A 264 -23.78 11.03 -9.54
CA LEU A 264 -24.03 11.99 -10.61
C LEU A 264 -25.42 12.62 -10.52
N SER A 265 -25.57 13.83 -11.08
CA SER A 265 -26.83 14.51 -11.28
C SER A 265 -26.90 15.20 -12.64
N THR A 266 -28.00 14.97 -13.34
CA THR A 266 -28.42 15.78 -14.50
C THR A 266 -29.49 16.78 -14.15
N LYS A 267 -30.18 16.58 -13.02
CA LYS A 267 -31.19 17.48 -12.46
C LYS A 267 -30.67 18.91 -12.26
N VAL A 268 -29.39 19.05 -11.90
CA VAL A 268 -28.72 20.36 -11.73
C VAL A 268 -28.60 21.11 -13.04
N LEU A 269 -28.61 20.42 -14.20
CA LEU A 269 -28.49 21.01 -15.53
C LEU A 269 -29.83 21.51 -16.09
N GLU A 270 -30.98 21.15 -15.47
CA GLU A 270 -32.29 21.55 -15.91
C GLU A 270 -32.59 23.03 -15.54
N ASN A 271 -33.16 23.79 -16.48
CA ASN A 271 -33.71 25.12 -16.19
C ASN A 271 -35.15 25.04 -15.68
N PHE A 272 -35.93 24.01 -16.07
CA PHE A 272 -37.27 23.74 -15.59
C PHE A 272 -37.51 22.22 -15.40
N PRO A 273 -38.43 21.82 -14.52
CA PRO A 273 -38.67 20.41 -14.22
C PRO A 273 -39.07 19.58 -15.45
N GLY A 274 -38.31 18.53 -15.77
CA GLY A 274 -38.59 17.61 -16.88
C GLY A 274 -37.97 18.02 -18.20
N GLU A 275 -37.16 19.07 -18.27
CA GLU A 275 -36.50 19.52 -19.49
C GLU A 275 -35.67 18.40 -20.15
N ILE A 276 -35.01 17.55 -19.34
CA ILE A 276 -34.19 16.44 -19.85
C ILE A 276 -35.03 15.37 -20.59
N LEU A 277 -36.31 15.24 -20.28
CA LEU A 277 -37.21 14.31 -20.93
C LEU A 277 -37.65 14.79 -22.31
N GLU A 278 -37.67 16.10 -22.53
CA GLU A 278 -38.13 16.76 -23.74
C GLU A 278 -36.97 17.13 -24.67
N ASN A 279 -35.89 17.66 -24.13
CA ASN A 279 -34.79 18.29 -24.86
C ASN A 279 -33.41 17.79 -24.37
N MET A 280 -33.21 16.49 -24.28
CA MET A 280 -31.95 15.91 -23.77
C MET A 280 -30.73 16.40 -24.58
N THR A 281 -30.82 16.46 -25.92
CA THR A 281 -29.72 16.86 -26.80
C THR A 281 -29.25 18.26 -26.51
N ASP A 282 -30.19 19.21 -26.39
CA ASP A 282 -29.88 20.63 -26.12
C ASP A 282 -29.25 20.82 -24.73
N ILE A 283 -29.69 20.02 -23.73
CA ILE A 283 -29.08 20.03 -22.41
C ILE A 283 -27.65 19.53 -22.45
N MET A 284 -27.38 18.43 -23.18
CA MET A 284 -26.06 17.85 -23.30
C MET A 284 -25.09 18.77 -24.07
N GLU A 285 -25.56 19.49 -25.09
CA GLU A 285 -24.77 20.47 -25.82
C GLU A 285 -24.46 21.71 -24.96
N SER A 286 -25.45 22.22 -24.23
CA SER A 286 -25.33 23.41 -23.39
C SER A 286 -24.85 23.11 -21.94
N ALA A 287 -24.53 21.86 -21.61
CA ALA A 287 -24.24 21.39 -20.27
C ALA A 287 -23.10 22.21 -19.57
N GLU A 288 -22.08 22.59 -20.33
CA GLU A 288 -20.93 23.36 -19.80
C GLU A 288 -21.35 24.74 -19.31
N ALA A 289 -22.08 25.50 -20.14
CA ALA A 289 -22.59 26.81 -19.77
C ALA A 289 -23.58 26.75 -18.59
N ARG A 290 -24.40 25.68 -18.55
CA ARG A 290 -25.38 25.46 -17.47
C ARG A 290 -24.71 25.08 -16.15
N ALA A 291 -23.70 24.21 -16.18
CA ALA A 291 -22.95 23.81 -15.01
C ALA A 291 -22.20 25.00 -14.40
N GLU A 292 -21.57 25.83 -15.23
CA GLU A 292 -20.87 27.04 -14.78
C GLU A 292 -21.80 28.07 -14.12
N LYS A 293 -23.00 28.26 -14.68
CA LYS A 293 -24.03 29.14 -14.12
C LYS A 293 -24.51 28.64 -12.75
N ASN A 294 -24.67 27.32 -12.59
CA ASN A 294 -25.13 26.73 -11.33
C ASN A 294 -24.02 26.72 -10.27
N ARG A 295 -22.76 26.56 -10.66
CA ARG A 295 -21.63 26.66 -9.75
C ARG A 295 -21.53 28.06 -9.14
N LYS A 296 -21.67 29.12 -9.93
CA LYS A 296 -21.68 30.51 -9.46
C LYS A 296 -22.81 30.78 -8.47
N LYS A 297 -23.97 30.12 -8.61
CA LYS A 297 -25.11 30.26 -7.68
C LYS A 297 -24.91 29.52 -6.35
N LEU A 298 -24.02 28.55 -6.27
CA LEU A 298 -23.68 27.84 -5.06
C LEU A 298 -22.55 28.47 -4.27
N GLU A 299 -21.79 29.37 -4.92
CA GLU A 299 -20.71 30.16 -4.32
C GLU A 299 -21.17 31.56 -3.81
N GLU A 300 -22.39 32.03 -4.20
CA GLU A 300 -23.11 33.21 -3.67
C GLU A 300 -24.02 32.80 -2.46
#